data_608405eccb33d8ae2f117a93d4688bf5
#
_entry.id   608405eccb33d8ae2f117a93d4688bf5
#
_cell.length_a   1.000
_cell.length_b   1.000
_cell.length_c   1.000
_cell.angle_alpha   90.00
_cell.angle_beta   90.00
_cell.angle_gamma   90.00
#
_symmetry.space_group_name_H-M   'P 1'
#
loop_
_entity.id
_entity.type
_entity.pdbx_description
1 polymer ?
#
loop_
_entity_poly.entity_id
_entity_poly.type
_entity_poly.pdbx_seq_one_letter_code
_entity_poly.pdbx_strand_id
1 'polypeptide(L)'
;EEKYAERIVSAIVREREIQPFTSSGRLVDVISDAVPAAARRSPGHPAKRTFQALRIEVNDELGILERFLPAATGSLALGGRIVVLAYHSLEDRPVISRPWPATGRREICRSSLNICNLVSRF
;
A
#
# COMPACT_ATOMS: atom_id res chain seq x y z
N GLU A 1 6.28 5.76 4.23
CA GLU A 1 5.72 7.13 4.36
C GLU A 1 5.31 7.48 5.80
N GLU A 2 5.66 6.64 6.77
CA GLU A 2 5.46 6.94 8.19
C GLU A 2 6.71 7.62 8.75
N LYS A 3 6.56 8.89 9.16
CA LYS A 3 7.69 9.72 9.65
C LYS A 3 8.38 9.11 10.88
N TYR A 4 7.65 8.37 11.68
CA TYR A 4 8.14 7.80 12.94
C TYR A 4 8.35 6.29 12.87
N ALA A 5 8.51 5.73 11.65
CA ALA A 5 8.59 4.29 11.42
C ALA A 5 9.64 3.59 12.29
N GLU A 6 10.86 4.11 12.35
CA GLU A 6 11.94 3.51 13.15
C GLU A 6 11.61 3.44 14.65
N ARG A 7 11.03 4.51 15.20
CA ARG A 7 10.62 4.55 16.60
C ARG A 7 9.49 3.56 16.90
N ILE A 8 8.51 3.48 16.00
CA ILE A 8 7.38 2.54 16.09
C ILE A 8 7.90 1.10 16.03
N VAL A 9 8.75 0.78 15.05
CA VAL A 9 9.32 -0.56 14.89
C VAL A 9 10.13 -0.95 16.13
N SER A 10 11.01 -0.08 16.60
CA SER A 10 11.81 -0.34 17.80
C SER A 10 10.95 -0.57 19.05
N ALA A 11 9.86 0.17 19.21
CA ALA A 11 8.92 -0.02 20.30
C ALA A 11 8.18 -1.36 20.17
N ILE A 12 7.69 -1.70 18.99
CA ILE A 12 7.00 -2.98 18.75
C ILE A 12 7.92 -4.17 19.03
N VAL A 13 9.16 -4.13 18.51
CA VAL A 13 10.14 -5.22 18.70
C VAL A 13 10.44 -5.41 20.19
N ARG A 14 10.71 -4.33 20.92
CA ARG A 14 10.97 -4.39 22.37
C ARG A 14 9.78 -4.96 23.15
N GLU A 15 8.57 -4.48 22.87
CA GLU A 15 7.38 -4.89 23.59
C GLU A 15 6.97 -6.35 23.32
N ARG A 16 7.18 -6.85 22.10
CA ARG A 16 6.89 -8.25 21.79
C ARG A 16 7.82 -9.24 22.50
N GLU A 17 9.07 -8.82 22.81
CA GLU A 17 10.03 -9.64 23.56
C GLU A 17 9.60 -9.79 25.04
N ILE A 18 8.95 -8.76 25.61
CA ILE A 18 8.43 -8.79 26.98
C ILE A 18 7.14 -9.64 27.01
N GLN A 19 6.22 -9.37 26.08
CA GLN A 19 4.94 -10.08 26.00
C GLN A 19 4.43 -10.06 24.55
N PRO A 20 4.07 -11.22 23.97
CA PRO A 20 3.45 -11.30 22.65
C PRO A 20 2.19 -10.45 22.53
N PHE A 21 1.96 -9.88 21.36
CA PHE A 21 0.73 -9.14 21.08
C PHE A 21 -0.43 -10.11 20.87
N THR A 22 -1.42 -10.06 21.74
CA THR A 22 -2.64 -10.87 21.65
C THR A 22 -3.88 -10.06 21.27
N SER A 23 -3.73 -8.72 21.21
CA SER A 23 -4.81 -7.82 20.82
C SER A 23 -4.28 -6.64 20.01
N SER A 24 -5.12 -6.14 19.11
CA SER A 24 -4.83 -4.92 18.35
C SER A 24 -4.79 -3.67 19.24
N GLY A 25 -5.55 -3.66 20.34
CA GLY A 25 -5.57 -2.54 21.30
C GLY A 25 -4.18 -2.28 21.88
N ARG A 26 -3.51 -3.32 22.40
CA ARG A 26 -2.16 -3.18 22.95
C ARG A 26 -1.17 -2.68 21.89
N LEU A 27 -1.29 -3.15 20.64
CA LEU A 27 -0.44 -2.66 19.55
C LEU A 27 -0.69 -1.18 19.26
N VAL A 28 -1.95 -0.75 19.30
CA VAL A 28 -2.34 0.67 19.15
C VAL A 28 -1.70 1.54 20.24
N ASP A 29 -1.73 1.06 21.51
CA ASP A 29 -1.13 1.79 22.63
C ASP A 29 0.38 1.97 22.43
N VAL A 30 1.09 0.90 22.10
CA VAL A 30 2.54 0.93 21.83
C VAL A 30 2.88 1.88 20.66
N ILE A 31 2.13 1.84 19.57
CA ILE A 31 2.33 2.75 18.45
C ILE A 31 2.07 4.20 18.87
N SER A 32 1.01 4.44 19.61
CA SER A 32 0.62 5.77 20.06
C SER A 32 1.68 6.38 20.99
N ASP A 33 2.27 5.56 21.86
CA ASP A 33 3.33 6.01 22.77
C ASP A 33 4.66 6.27 22.05
N ALA A 34 4.93 5.55 20.96
CA ALA A 34 6.12 5.78 20.15
C ALA A 34 6.04 7.09 19.34
N VAL A 35 4.83 7.59 19.06
CA VAL A 35 4.62 8.83 18.30
C VAL A 35 4.59 10.04 19.23
N PRO A 36 5.33 11.15 18.95
CA PRO A 36 5.33 12.36 19.76
C PRO A 36 3.91 12.94 19.95
N ALA A 37 3.64 13.48 21.14
CA ALA A 37 2.33 14.04 21.50
C ALA A 37 1.82 15.11 20.52
N ALA A 38 2.71 15.93 19.97
CA ALA A 38 2.38 16.93 18.96
C ALA A 38 1.85 16.29 17.66
N ALA A 39 2.43 15.16 17.24
CA ALA A 39 2.04 14.46 16.04
C ALA A 39 0.75 13.63 16.23
N ARG A 40 0.45 13.19 17.45
CA ARG A 40 -0.84 12.51 17.77
C ARG A 40 -2.06 13.38 17.56
N ARG A 41 -1.90 14.71 17.57
CA ARG A 41 -2.99 15.68 17.34
C ARG A 41 -3.28 15.93 15.85
N SER A 42 -2.47 15.37 14.95
CA SER A 42 -2.72 15.48 13.50
C SER A 42 -3.99 14.73 13.09
N PRO A 43 -4.69 15.17 12.03
CA PRO A 43 -5.88 14.46 11.54
C PRO A 43 -5.56 12.99 11.21
N GLY A 44 -6.35 12.09 11.77
CA GLY A 44 -6.22 10.64 11.59
C GLY A 44 -5.59 9.92 12.78
N HIS A 45 -5.90 8.64 12.89
CA HIS A 45 -5.39 7.81 13.97
C HIS A 45 -3.90 7.47 13.76
N PRO A 46 -3.01 7.66 14.75
CA PRO A 46 -1.56 7.47 14.57
C PRO A 46 -1.17 6.05 14.13
N ALA A 47 -1.93 5.04 14.53
CA ALA A 47 -1.67 3.65 14.14
C ALA A 47 -2.14 3.29 12.72
N LYS A 48 -2.94 4.14 12.05
CA LYS A 48 -3.56 3.79 10.75
C LYS A 48 -2.53 3.34 9.70
N ARG A 49 -1.43 4.09 9.56
CA ARG A 49 -0.38 3.78 8.57
C ARG A 49 0.40 2.52 8.92
N THR A 50 0.64 2.29 10.21
CA THR A 50 1.32 1.07 10.67
C THR A 50 0.46 -0.16 10.41
N PHE A 51 -0.84 -0.12 10.73
CA PHE A 51 -1.73 -1.23 10.41
C PHE A 51 -1.87 -1.46 8.91
N GLN A 52 -1.88 -0.40 8.10
CA GLN A 52 -1.87 -0.53 6.64
C GLN A 52 -0.60 -1.21 6.16
N ALA A 53 0.57 -0.82 6.66
CA ALA A 53 1.84 -1.44 6.30
C ALA A 53 1.88 -2.93 6.69
N LEU A 54 1.43 -3.27 7.90
CA LEU A 54 1.32 -4.66 8.35
C LEU A 54 0.37 -5.49 7.47
N ARG A 55 -0.77 -4.92 7.09
CA ARG A 55 -1.73 -5.59 6.20
C ARG A 55 -1.12 -5.89 4.83
N ILE A 56 -0.45 -4.90 4.24
CA ILE A 56 0.22 -5.03 2.95
C ILE A 56 1.27 -6.14 3.00
N GLU A 57 2.08 -6.16 4.05
CA GLU A 57 3.16 -7.14 4.23
C GLU A 57 2.62 -8.55 4.47
N VAL A 58 1.71 -8.71 5.43
CA VAL A 58 1.12 -10.01 5.79
C VAL A 58 0.37 -10.65 4.63
N ASN A 59 -0.32 -9.85 3.84
CA ASN A 59 -1.09 -10.33 2.69
C ASN A 59 -0.28 -10.37 1.39
N ASP A 60 0.98 -9.95 1.37
CA ASP A 60 1.80 -9.81 0.15
C ASP A 60 1.06 -9.02 -0.96
N GLU A 61 0.35 -7.95 -0.58
CA GLU A 61 -0.55 -7.23 -1.49
C GLU A 61 0.17 -6.69 -2.72
N LEU A 62 1.38 -6.13 -2.54
CA LEU A 62 2.18 -5.60 -3.65
C LEU A 62 2.76 -6.71 -4.53
N GLY A 63 3.26 -7.80 -3.93
CA GLY A 63 3.77 -8.94 -4.67
C GLY A 63 2.68 -9.64 -5.46
N ILE A 64 1.46 -9.75 -4.90
CA ILE A 64 0.30 -10.26 -5.64
C ILE A 64 0.00 -9.37 -6.84
N LEU A 65 -0.02 -8.05 -6.66
CA LEU A 65 -0.28 -7.10 -7.74
C LEU A 65 0.76 -7.23 -8.86
N GLU A 66 2.05 -7.33 -8.50
CA GLU A 66 3.14 -7.50 -9.46
C GLU A 66 3.03 -8.80 -10.27
N ARG A 67 2.57 -9.89 -9.66
CA ARG A 67 2.33 -11.17 -10.35
C ARG A 67 1.04 -11.16 -11.16
N PHE A 68 0.00 -10.50 -10.65
CA PHE A 68 -1.30 -10.43 -11.30
C PHE A 68 -1.26 -9.65 -12.62
N LEU A 69 -0.57 -8.51 -12.65
CA LEU A 69 -0.55 -7.64 -13.84
C LEU A 69 -0.06 -8.35 -15.12
N PRO A 70 1.06 -9.14 -15.10
CA PRO A 70 1.47 -9.91 -16.28
C PRO A 70 0.44 -10.95 -16.71
N ALA A 71 -0.12 -11.69 -15.73
CA ALA A 71 -1.09 -12.72 -16.01
C ALA A 71 -2.37 -12.14 -16.63
N ALA A 72 -2.86 -11.04 -16.05
CA ALA A 72 -4.05 -10.34 -16.56
C ALA A 72 -3.84 -9.80 -17.97
N THR A 73 -2.67 -9.19 -18.26
CA THR A 73 -2.37 -8.69 -19.60
C THR A 73 -2.21 -9.83 -20.62
N GLY A 74 -1.59 -10.95 -20.23
CA GLY A 74 -1.44 -12.12 -21.08
C GLY A 74 -2.76 -12.84 -21.40
N SER A 75 -3.79 -12.61 -20.61
CA SER A 75 -5.12 -13.20 -20.80
C SER A 75 -6.04 -12.35 -21.68
N LEU A 76 -5.61 -11.14 -22.08
CA LEU A 76 -6.41 -10.26 -22.92
C LEU A 76 -6.41 -10.71 -24.38
N ALA A 77 -7.58 -10.73 -25.00
CA ALA A 77 -7.72 -10.86 -26.44
C ALA A 77 -7.25 -9.59 -27.15
N LEU A 78 -6.97 -9.69 -28.47
CA LEU A 78 -6.68 -8.52 -29.31
C LEU A 78 -7.82 -7.48 -29.20
N GLY A 79 -7.47 -6.23 -28.94
CA GLY A 79 -8.43 -5.16 -28.67
C GLY A 79 -9.00 -5.15 -27.25
N GLY A 80 -8.59 -6.08 -26.39
CA GLY A 80 -8.98 -6.14 -24.99
C GLY A 80 -8.51 -4.91 -24.21
N ARG A 81 -9.12 -4.67 -23.05
CA ARG A 81 -8.79 -3.54 -22.18
C ARG A 81 -8.59 -4.03 -20.75
N ILE A 82 -7.62 -3.47 -20.06
CA ILE A 82 -7.48 -3.60 -18.63
C ILE A 82 -7.60 -2.23 -17.99
N VAL A 83 -8.37 -2.15 -16.91
CA VAL A 83 -8.51 -0.94 -16.10
C VAL A 83 -8.07 -1.29 -14.69
N VAL A 84 -7.11 -0.54 -14.17
CA VAL A 84 -6.61 -0.71 -12.80
C VAL A 84 -6.94 0.55 -12.02
N LEU A 85 -7.62 0.38 -10.90
CA LEU A 85 -7.95 1.43 -9.96
C LEU A 85 -7.09 1.24 -8.72
N ALA A 86 -6.17 2.16 -8.48
CA ALA A 86 -5.30 2.15 -7.31
C ALA A 86 -5.61 3.35 -6.41
N TYR A 87 -5.61 3.12 -5.10
CA TYR A 87 -5.92 4.12 -4.08
C TYR A 87 -4.68 4.54 -3.29
N HIS A 88 -3.55 3.88 -3.51
CA HIS A 88 -2.33 4.09 -2.75
C HIS A 88 -1.12 4.23 -3.67
N SER A 89 -0.19 5.13 -3.33
CA SER A 89 1.01 5.40 -4.13
C SER A 89 1.92 4.19 -4.33
N LEU A 90 1.92 3.24 -3.40
CA LEU A 90 2.68 1.99 -3.53
C LEU A 90 2.07 1.04 -4.57
N GLU A 91 0.75 1.05 -4.73
CA GLU A 91 0.04 0.30 -5.77
C GLU A 91 0.23 0.94 -7.15
N ASP A 92 0.30 2.28 -7.22
CA ASP A 92 0.53 3.02 -8.46
C ASP A 92 1.87 2.66 -9.11
N ARG A 93 2.93 2.47 -8.32
CA ARG A 93 4.27 2.21 -8.83
C ARG A 93 4.34 0.99 -9.74
N PRO A 94 3.97 -0.23 -9.32
CA PRO A 94 4.01 -1.42 -10.17
C PRO A 94 3.11 -1.29 -11.39
N VAL A 95 2.00 -0.55 -11.29
CA VAL A 95 1.08 -0.32 -12.42
C VAL A 95 1.67 0.65 -13.44
N ILE A 96 2.25 1.76 -12.99
CA ILE A 96 2.74 2.83 -13.87
C ILE A 96 4.12 2.49 -14.46
N SER A 97 5.03 1.94 -13.66
CA SER A 97 6.43 1.70 -14.08
C SER A 97 6.63 0.45 -14.93
N ARG A 98 5.60 -0.43 -14.99
CA ARG A 98 5.70 -1.66 -15.75
C ARG A 98 5.85 -1.38 -17.25
N PRO A 99 6.73 -2.12 -17.97
CA PRO A 99 6.73 -2.13 -19.43
C PRO A 99 5.48 -2.83 -19.93
N TRP A 100 4.54 -2.06 -20.44
CA TRP A 100 3.33 -2.57 -21.09
C TRP A 100 3.67 -2.93 -22.56
N PRO A 101 2.99 -3.95 -23.14
CA PRO A 101 3.21 -4.30 -24.55
C PRO A 101 3.08 -3.08 -25.46
N ALA A 102 3.98 -2.99 -26.46
CA ALA A 102 4.07 -1.83 -27.34
C ALA A 102 2.82 -1.56 -28.20
N THR A 103 1.95 -2.56 -28.32
CA THR A 103 0.69 -2.49 -29.10
C THR A 103 -0.45 -1.79 -28.35
N GLY A 104 -0.27 -1.49 -27.07
CA GLY A 104 -1.32 -0.90 -26.24
C GLY A 104 -1.17 0.61 -26.05
N ARG A 105 -2.27 1.37 -26.20
CA ARG A 105 -2.33 2.77 -25.77
C ARG A 105 -2.56 2.82 -24.26
N ARG A 106 -1.64 3.45 -23.55
CA ARG A 106 -1.73 3.67 -22.11
C ARG A 106 -2.29 5.07 -21.86
N GLU A 107 -3.41 5.15 -21.18
CA GLU A 107 -3.97 6.40 -20.71
C GLU A 107 -3.96 6.40 -19.18
N ILE A 108 -3.23 7.32 -18.57
CA ILE A 108 -3.20 7.50 -17.13
C ILE A 108 -4.12 8.66 -16.80
N CYS A 109 -5.29 8.36 -16.24
CA CYS A 109 -6.19 9.38 -15.73
C CYS A 109 -5.86 9.62 -14.25
N ARG A 110 -5.27 10.76 -13.94
CA ARG A 110 -5.08 11.22 -12.56
C ARG A 110 -6.28 12.07 -12.17
N SER A 111 -7.10 11.56 -11.27
CA SER A 111 -8.15 12.37 -10.67
C SER A 111 -7.59 13.24 -9.55
N SER A 112 -8.28 14.33 -9.23
CA SER A 112 -7.97 15.21 -8.09
C SER A 112 -8.03 14.51 -6.72
N LEU A 113 -8.47 13.27 -6.68
CA LEU A 113 -8.57 12.43 -5.48
C LEU A 113 -7.37 11.47 -5.29
N ASN A 114 -6.24 11.66 -5.98
CA ASN A 114 -5.11 10.74 -5.99
C ASN A 114 -5.45 9.30 -6.41
N ILE A 115 -6.51 9.11 -7.17
CA ILE A 115 -6.89 7.82 -7.74
C ILE A 115 -6.24 7.73 -9.11
N CYS A 116 -5.35 6.76 -9.30
CA CYS A 116 -4.74 6.50 -10.59
C CYS A 116 -5.58 5.47 -11.35
N ASN A 117 -6.19 5.89 -12.45
CA ASN A 117 -6.88 5.00 -13.37
C ASN A 117 -5.98 4.77 -14.57
N LEU A 118 -5.53 3.54 -14.75
CA LEU A 118 -4.80 3.13 -15.94
C LEU A 118 -5.75 2.38 -16.86
N VAL A 119 -5.98 2.92 -18.06
CA VAL A 119 -6.68 2.21 -19.13
C VAL A 119 -5.65 1.84 -20.18
N SER A 120 -5.42 0.54 -20.40
CA SER A 120 -4.60 0.04 -21.48
C SER A 120 -5.47 -0.69 -22.49
N ARG A 121 -5.30 -0.37 -23.77
CA ARG A 121 -5.90 -1.08 -24.89
C ARG A 121 -4.81 -1.91 -25.58
N PHE A 122 -5.06 -3.16 -25.78
CA PHE A 122 -4.19 -4.11 -26.47
C PHE A 122 -4.73 -4.45 -27.85
#